data_aeb6f32a20789d698341debe618f6484
#
_entry.id   aeb6f32a20789d698341debe618f6484
#
_cell.length_a   1.000
_cell.length_b   1.000
_cell.length_c   1.000
_cell.angle_alpha   90.00
_cell.angle_beta   90.00
_cell.angle_gamma   90.00
#
_symmetry.space_group_name_H-M   'P 1'
#
loop_
_entity.id
_entity.type
_entity.pdbx_description
1 polymer ?
#
loop_
_entity_poly.entity_id
_entity_poly.type
_entity_poly.pdbx_seq_one_letter_code
_entity_poly.pdbx_strand_id
1 'polypeptide(L)'
;MLICGQVFARMSPDEKHELVEKLQSIDYTVGFCGDGANDCGALKAADVGISLSEAEASVAAPFTSRVFDISCVPRIIREGRASLVTSFSCFKYMSLYSAIQFTTVSILYRKASNLGDFQVCLNTIFFYGLPM
;
A
#
# COMPACT_ATOMS: atom_id res chain seq x y z
N MET A 1 -5.84 -8.88 -27.82
CA MET A 1 -7.14 -8.16 -27.89
C MET A 1 -7.49 -7.47 -26.58
N LEU A 2 -7.33 -8.09 -25.40
CA LEU A 2 -7.63 -7.49 -24.09
C LEU A 2 -6.85 -6.19 -23.80
N ILE A 3 -5.59 -6.11 -24.18
CA ILE A 3 -4.72 -4.96 -23.90
C ILE A 3 -5.10 -3.73 -24.76
N CYS A 4 -5.68 -3.93 -25.94
CA CYS A 4 -6.08 -2.86 -26.86
C CYS A 4 -7.55 -2.44 -26.70
N GLY A 5 -8.33 -3.21 -25.96
CA GLY A 5 -9.73 -2.90 -25.69
C GLY A 5 -9.86 -1.81 -24.65
N GLN A 6 -10.56 -0.73 -25.00
CA GLN A 6 -10.82 0.38 -24.07
C GLN A 6 -12.25 0.34 -23.49
N VAL A 7 -13.17 -0.34 -24.18
CA VAL A 7 -14.58 -0.41 -23.77
C VAL A 7 -15.05 -1.86 -23.87
N PHE A 8 -15.52 -2.38 -22.75
CA PHE A 8 -16.14 -3.69 -22.63
C PHE A 8 -17.57 -3.48 -22.17
N ALA A 9 -18.54 -3.71 -23.06
CA ALA A 9 -19.96 -3.44 -22.79
C ALA A 9 -20.74 -4.72 -22.52
N ARG A 10 -21.75 -4.65 -21.65
CA ARG A 10 -22.70 -5.73 -21.32
C ARG A 10 -22.04 -7.00 -20.79
N MET A 11 -21.01 -6.83 -19.97
CA MET A 11 -20.36 -7.94 -19.30
C MET A 11 -21.19 -8.45 -18.12
N SER A 12 -21.28 -9.76 -17.99
CA SER A 12 -21.82 -10.41 -16.80
C SER A 12 -20.85 -10.26 -15.61
N PRO A 13 -21.29 -10.47 -14.35
CA PRO A 13 -20.42 -10.43 -13.18
C PRO A 13 -19.21 -11.37 -13.30
N ASP A 14 -19.43 -12.57 -13.83
CA ASP A 14 -18.37 -13.58 -14.00
C ASP A 14 -17.35 -13.16 -15.07
N GLU A 15 -17.80 -12.55 -16.16
CA GLU A 15 -16.92 -12.05 -17.21
C GLU A 15 -16.07 -10.87 -16.71
N LYS A 16 -16.61 -10.01 -15.84
CA LYS A 16 -15.83 -8.92 -15.19
C LYS A 16 -14.72 -9.50 -14.30
N HIS A 17 -15.04 -10.53 -13.54
CA HIS A 17 -14.09 -11.23 -12.71
C HIS A 17 -12.99 -11.90 -13.56
N GLU A 18 -13.37 -12.64 -14.60
CA GLU A 18 -12.43 -13.26 -15.53
C GLU A 18 -11.53 -12.25 -16.24
N LEU A 19 -12.08 -11.09 -16.63
CA LEU A 19 -11.29 -10.02 -17.24
C LEU A 19 -10.16 -9.54 -16.30
N VAL A 20 -10.47 -9.35 -15.02
CA VAL A 20 -9.48 -8.95 -14.01
C VAL A 20 -8.40 -10.02 -13.88
N GLU A 21 -8.78 -11.29 -13.72
CA GLU A 21 -7.82 -12.40 -13.59
C GLU A 21 -6.93 -12.54 -14.83
N LYS A 22 -7.51 -12.40 -16.05
CA LYS A 22 -6.74 -12.46 -17.28
C LYS A 22 -5.73 -11.31 -17.41
N LEU A 23 -6.08 -10.12 -16.97
CA LEU A 23 -5.14 -9.00 -16.96
C LEU A 23 -4.02 -9.23 -15.93
N GLN A 24 -4.32 -9.75 -14.76
CA GLN A 24 -3.31 -10.12 -13.75
C GLN A 24 -2.39 -11.24 -14.25
N SER A 25 -2.93 -12.21 -15.00
CA SER A 25 -2.11 -13.30 -15.57
C SER A 25 -1.07 -12.83 -16.61
N ILE A 26 -1.17 -11.59 -17.07
CA ILE A 26 -0.24 -10.94 -18.00
C ILE A 26 0.66 -9.92 -17.24
N ASP A 27 0.78 -10.05 -15.91
CA ASP A 27 1.56 -9.18 -15.02
C ASP A 27 1.10 -7.71 -14.97
N TYR A 28 -0.19 -7.44 -15.25
CA TYR A 28 -0.76 -6.11 -15.01
C TYR A 28 -1.29 -5.99 -13.59
N THR A 29 -0.98 -4.87 -12.93
CA THR A 29 -1.65 -4.49 -11.70
C THR A 29 -3.00 -3.87 -12.02
N VAL A 30 -4.09 -4.49 -11.56
CA VAL A 30 -5.45 -4.13 -11.95
C VAL A 30 -6.17 -3.43 -10.80
N GLY A 31 -6.58 -2.19 -11.04
CA GLY A 31 -7.53 -1.47 -10.18
C GLY A 31 -8.94 -1.60 -10.74
N PHE A 32 -9.92 -1.97 -9.91
CA PHE A 32 -11.32 -2.04 -10.29
C PHE A 32 -12.16 -1.11 -9.44
N CYS A 33 -13.01 -0.31 -10.11
CA CYS A 33 -13.94 0.61 -9.46
C CYS A 33 -15.37 0.25 -9.87
N GLY A 34 -16.24 0.00 -8.91
CA GLY A 34 -17.63 -0.40 -9.14
C GLY A 34 -18.58 0.11 -8.07
N ASP A 35 -19.87 0.18 -8.40
CA ASP A 35 -20.92 0.72 -7.54
C ASP A 35 -21.98 -0.32 -7.12
N GLY A 36 -21.97 -1.51 -7.70
CA GLY A 36 -23.01 -2.51 -7.53
C GLY A 36 -22.58 -3.82 -6.87
N ALA A 37 -23.56 -4.52 -6.32
CA ALA A 37 -23.40 -5.88 -5.79
C ALA A 37 -22.87 -6.86 -6.85
N ASN A 38 -23.17 -6.63 -8.12
CA ASN A 38 -22.70 -7.43 -9.26
C ASN A 38 -21.19 -7.31 -9.50
N ASP A 39 -20.53 -6.34 -8.91
CA ASP A 39 -19.10 -6.09 -9.06
C ASP A 39 -18.26 -6.69 -7.93
N CYS A 40 -18.90 -7.30 -6.91
CA CYS A 40 -18.20 -7.85 -5.75
C CYS A 40 -17.14 -8.88 -6.11
N GLY A 41 -17.36 -9.71 -7.12
CA GLY A 41 -16.38 -10.69 -7.60
C GLY A 41 -15.15 -10.02 -8.18
N ALA A 42 -15.32 -9.07 -9.09
CA ALA A 42 -14.25 -8.32 -9.72
C ALA A 42 -13.50 -7.41 -8.73
N LEU A 43 -14.22 -6.78 -7.77
CA LEU A 43 -13.64 -5.96 -6.70
C LEU A 43 -12.72 -6.76 -5.78
N LYS A 44 -13.06 -8.02 -5.47
CA LYS A 44 -12.23 -8.91 -4.66
C LYS A 44 -11.02 -9.47 -5.41
N ALA A 45 -11.18 -9.72 -6.70
CA ALA A 45 -10.12 -10.26 -7.53
C ALA A 45 -9.07 -9.20 -7.90
N ALA A 46 -9.46 -7.93 -7.99
CA ALA A 46 -8.55 -6.83 -8.33
C ALA A 46 -7.50 -6.60 -7.24
N ASP A 47 -6.31 -6.15 -7.62
CA ASP A 47 -5.25 -5.74 -6.68
C ASP A 47 -5.68 -4.54 -5.84
N VAL A 48 -6.48 -3.65 -6.41
CA VAL A 48 -7.09 -2.52 -5.72
C VAL A 48 -8.57 -2.42 -6.09
N GLY A 49 -9.45 -2.78 -5.16
CA GLY A 49 -10.89 -2.64 -5.29
C GLY A 49 -11.36 -1.31 -4.68
N ILE A 50 -12.17 -0.56 -5.43
CA ILE A 50 -12.78 0.70 -4.99
C ILE A 50 -14.28 0.60 -5.17
N SER A 51 -15.04 0.65 -4.07
CA SER A 51 -16.50 0.68 -4.10
C SER A 51 -17.02 2.10 -4.01
N LEU A 52 -17.96 2.43 -4.88
CA LEU A 52 -18.69 3.70 -4.86
C LEU A 52 -20.03 3.59 -4.09
N SER A 53 -20.29 2.47 -3.40
CA SER A 53 -21.52 2.22 -2.65
C SER A 53 -21.25 2.07 -1.16
N GLU A 54 -22.15 2.59 -0.31
CA GLU A 54 -22.04 2.45 1.15
C GLU A 54 -22.46 1.07 1.68
N ALA A 55 -23.35 0.34 0.97
CA ALA A 55 -24.04 -0.78 1.58
C ALA A 55 -23.50 -2.17 1.21
N GLU A 56 -23.55 -2.56 -0.05
CA GLU A 56 -23.31 -3.97 -0.42
C GLU A 56 -21.91 -4.24 -0.96
N ALA A 57 -21.38 -3.34 -1.79
CA ALA A 57 -20.05 -3.48 -2.36
C ALA A 57 -18.92 -3.09 -1.39
N SER A 58 -19.24 -2.41 -0.28
CA SER A 58 -18.26 -2.00 0.73
C SER A 58 -17.59 -3.18 1.44
N VAL A 59 -18.27 -4.31 1.54
CA VAL A 59 -17.71 -5.55 2.15
C VAL A 59 -16.69 -6.22 1.21
N ALA A 60 -16.78 -5.94 -0.09
CA ALA A 60 -15.92 -6.56 -1.10
C ALA A 60 -14.68 -5.73 -1.43
N ALA A 61 -14.66 -4.44 -1.12
CA ALA A 61 -13.61 -3.52 -1.49
C ALA A 61 -12.88 -2.93 -0.28
N PRO A 62 -11.54 -2.86 -0.27
CA PRO A 62 -10.77 -2.24 0.80
C PRO A 62 -10.95 -0.70 0.84
N PHE A 63 -11.35 -0.09 -0.27
CA PHE A 63 -11.62 1.34 -0.35
C PHE A 63 -13.08 1.60 -0.71
N THR A 64 -13.72 2.47 0.06
CA THR A 64 -15.12 2.85 -0.17
C THR A 64 -15.24 4.36 -0.30
N SER A 65 -16.06 4.82 -1.24
CA SER A 65 -16.37 6.23 -1.43
C SER A 65 -17.87 6.49 -1.22
N ARG A 66 -18.19 7.54 -0.45
CA ARG A 66 -19.58 7.99 -0.26
C ARG A 66 -20.10 8.81 -1.44
N VAL A 67 -19.20 9.29 -2.26
CA VAL A 67 -19.54 10.09 -3.44
C VAL A 67 -19.51 9.17 -4.66
N PHE A 68 -20.61 9.12 -5.41
CA PHE A 68 -20.72 8.37 -6.66
C PHE A 68 -19.96 9.09 -7.79
N ASP A 69 -18.66 9.25 -7.60
CA ASP A 69 -17.80 9.90 -8.59
C ASP A 69 -16.43 9.22 -8.64
N ILE A 70 -15.92 9.06 -9.86
CA ILE A 70 -14.63 8.42 -10.13
C ILE A 70 -13.43 9.26 -9.65
N SER A 71 -13.65 10.51 -9.25
CA SER A 71 -12.60 11.41 -8.74
C SER A 71 -11.87 10.87 -7.51
N CYS A 72 -12.43 9.88 -6.81
CA CYS A 72 -11.77 9.18 -5.72
C CYS A 72 -10.55 8.36 -6.19
N VAL A 73 -10.55 7.83 -7.43
CA VAL A 73 -9.48 6.96 -7.96
C VAL A 73 -8.13 7.69 -8.04
N PRO A 74 -8.00 8.87 -8.68
CA PRO A 74 -6.76 9.63 -8.68
C PRO A 74 -6.27 9.98 -7.27
N ARG A 75 -7.19 10.23 -6.34
CA ARG A 75 -6.84 10.51 -4.94
C ARG A 75 -6.22 9.29 -4.26
N ILE A 76 -6.79 8.10 -4.44
CA ILE A 76 -6.23 6.84 -3.90
C ILE A 76 -4.83 6.57 -4.47
N ILE A 77 -4.63 6.78 -5.77
CA ILE A 77 -3.31 6.60 -6.40
C ILE A 77 -2.29 7.58 -5.79
N ARG A 78 -2.67 8.82 -5.56
CA ARG A 78 -1.80 9.85 -4.98
C ARG A 78 -1.44 9.51 -3.54
N GLU A 79 -2.40 9.14 -2.72
CA GLU A 79 -2.18 8.74 -1.33
C GLU A 79 -1.38 7.44 -1.23
N GLY A 80 -1.62 6.47 -2.11
CA GLY A 80 -0.84 5.24 -2.20
C GLY A 80 0.64 5.51 -2.52
N ARG A 81 0.92 6.43 -3.43
CA ARG A 81 2.30 6.87 -3.72
C ARG A 81 2.95 7.55 -2.51
N ALA A 82 2.23 8.42 -1.83
CA ALA A 82 2.73 9.07 -0.62
C ALA A 82 3.04 8.05 0.48
N SER A 83 2.15 7.10 0.71
CA SER A 83 2.32 6.00 1.66
C SER A 83 3.55 5.13 1.32
N LEU A 84 3.75 4.83 0.05
CA LEU A 84 4.92 4.07 -0.41
C LEU A 84 6.23 4.81 -0.11
N VAL A 85 6.29 6.10 -0.40
CA VAL A 85 7.47 6.93 -0.09
C VAL A 85 7.76 6.95 1.41
N THR A 86 6.72 7.10 2.24
CA THR A 86 6.85 7.07 3.70
C THR A 86 7.35 5.72 4.19
N SER A 87 6.85 4.62 3.65
CA SER A 87 7.29 3.27 3.99
C SER A 87 8.76 3.03 3.65
N PHE A 88 9.20 3.47 2.47
CA PHE A 88 10.62 3.39 2.09
C PHE A 88 11.51 4.29 2.96
N SER A 89 11.05 5.46 3.33
CA SER A 89 11.77 6.35 4.24
C SER A 89 11.92 5.72 5.62
N CYS A 90 10.87 5.12 6.15
CA CYS A 90 10.90 4.39 7.41
C CYS A 90 11.87 3.20 7.35
N PHE A 91 11.86 2.41 6.27
CA PHE A 91 12.78 1.30 6.09
C PHE A 91 14.25 1.76 6.05
N LYS A 92 14.54 2.81 5.27
CA LYS A 92 15.89 3.42 5.22
C LYS A 92 16.35 3.88 6.59
N TYR A 93 15.48 4.53 7.33
CA TYR A 93 15.74 5.01 8.67
C TYR A 93 16.08 3.86 9.63
N MET A 94 15.27 2.80 9.66
CA MET A 94 15.51 1.63 10.52
C MET A 94 16.81 0.92 10.17
N SER A 95 17.11 0.79 8.89
CA SER A 95 18.36 0.17 8.41
C SER A 95 19.59 0.99 8.82
N LEU A 96 19.53 2.32 8.68
CA LEU A 96 20.59 3.23 9.08
C LEU A 96 20.80 3.21 10.60
N TYR A 97 19.71 3.24 11.38
CA TYR A 97 19.77 3.13 12.83
C TYR A 97 20.47 1.84 13.26
N SER A 98 20.09 0.70 12.69
CA SER A 98 20.70 -0.59 13.01
C SER A 98 22.20 -0.62 12.67
N ALA A 99 22.59 -0.04 11.54
CA ALA A 99 24.00 0.02 11.13
C ALA A 99 24.83 0.92 12.09
N ILE A 100 24.30 2.06 12.49
CA ILE A 100 24.95 2.97 13.46
C ILE A 100 25.08 2.26 14.81
N GLN A 101 24.01 1.64 15.28
CA GLN A 101 24.02 0.90 16.54
C GLN A 101 25.07 -0.22 16.54
N PHE A 102 25.10 -1.03 15.50
CA PHE A 102 26.10 -2.10 15.34
C PHE A 102 27.52 -1.56 15.33
N THR A 103 27.78 -0.49 14.59
CA THR A 103 29.11 0.12 14.50
C THR A 103 29.54 0.69 15.84
N THR A 104 28.65 1.38 16.55
CA THR A 104 28.91 1.97 17.85
C THR A 104 29.26 0.89 18.87
N VAL A 105 28.46 -0.17 18.95
CA VAL A 105 28.72 -1.30 19.87
C VAL A 105 30.05 -1.98 19.54
N SER A 106 30.36 -2.19 18.26
CA SER A 106 31.60 -2.82 17.82
C SER A 106 32.83 -2.00 18.20
N ILE A 107 32.78 -0.67 18.09
CA ILE A 107 33.86 0.22 18.48
C ILE A 107 34.04 0.23 19.99
N LEU A 108 32.96 0.29 20.76
CA LEU A 108 33.01 0.26 22.23
C LEU A 108 33.54 -1.05 22.76
N TYR A 109 33.15 -2.15 22.17
CA TYR A 109 33.63 -3.48 22.54
C TYR A 109 35.14 -3.63 22.36
N ARG A 110 35.71 -3.04 21.31
CA ARG A 110 37.17 -2.98 21.13
C ARG A 110 37.90 -2.22 22.25
N LYS A 111 37.21 -1.29 22.93
CA LYS A 111 37.74 -0.53 24.07
C LYS A 111 37.35 -1.10 25.43
N ALA A 112 36.78 -2.32 25.45
CA ALA A 112 36.26 -2.99 26.66
C ALA A 112 35.27 -2.10 27.45
N SER A 113 34.50 -1.27 26.75
CA SER A 113 33.46 -0.41 27.31
C SER A 113 32.09 -0.75 26.75
N ASN A 114 31.06 -0.65 27.56
CA ASN A 114 29.67 -0.88 27.14
C ASN A 114 28.89 0.44 27.10
N LEU A 115 27.87 0.49 26.23
CA LEU A 115 26.89 1.57 26.25
C LEU A 115 26.09 1.52 27.56
N GLY A 116 26.04 2.63 28.29
CA GLY A 116 25.14 2.75 29.43
C GLY A 116 23.69 2.88 28.96
N ASP A 117 22.75 2.39 29.78
CA ASP A 117 21.31 2.42 29.48
C ASP A 117 20.80 3.82 29.13
N PHE A 118 21.33 4.83 29.79
CA PHE A 118 21.01 6.23 29.53
C PHE A 118 21.46 6.70 28.14
N GLN A 119 22.62 6.24 27.67
CA GLN A 119 23.12 6.56 26.33
C GLN A 119 22.31 5.88 25.23
N VAL A 120 21.85 4.65 25.47
CA VAL A 120 20.92 3.94 24.55
C VAL A 120 19.61 4.68 24.48
N CYS A 121 19.07 5.10 25.62
CA CYS A 121 17.82 5.84 25.68
C CYS A 121 17.92 7.19 24.97
N LEU A 122 18.97 7.97 25.20
CA LEU A 122 19.23 9.24 24.53
C LEU A 122 19.40 9.07 23.01
N ASN A 123 20.12 8.05 22.59
CA ASN A 123 20.32 7.76 21.17
C ASN A 123 19.00 7.42 20.50
N THR A 124 18.18 6.61 21.17
CA THR A 124 16.83 6.27 20.70
C THR A 124 15.93 7.51 20.60
N ILE A 125 15.87 8.34 21.63
CA ILE A 125 15.09 9.58 21.64
C ILE A 125 15.55 10.54 20.54
N PHE A 126 16.85 10.71 20.36
CA PHE A 126 17.40 11.59 19.33
C PHE A 126 17.04 11.14 17.92
N PHE A 127 17.07 9.83 17.67
CA PHE A 127 16.70 9.26 16.39
C PHE A 127 15.17 9.20 16.15
N TYR A 128 14.36 8.96 17.17
CA TYR A 128 12.91 8.96 17.05
C TYR A 128 12.28 10.35 17.19
N GLY A 129 12.97 11.29 17.80
CA GLY A 129 12.47 12.66 18.03
C GLY A 129 12.73 13.64 16.90
N LEU A 130 13.50 13.28 15.88
CA LEU A 130 13.65 14.11 14.69
C LEU A 130 12.44 13.90 13.76
N PRO A 131 11.59 14.91 13.58
CA PRO A 131 10.47 14.80 12.64
C PRO A 131 11.03 14.58 11.21
N MET A 132 10.53 13.54 10.55
CA MET A 132 10.74 13.32 9.12
C MET A 132 9.92 14.30 8.27
#